data_a538d298485168f7af42e11baff8769c
#
_entry.id   a538d298485168f7af42e11baff8769c
#
_cell.length_a   1.000
_cell.length_b   1.000
_cell.length_c   1.000
_cell.angle_alpha   90.00
_cell.angle_beta   90.00
_cell.angle_gamma   90.00
#
_symmetry.space_group_name_H-M   'P 1'
#
loop_
_entity.id
_entity.type
_entity.pdbx_description
1 polymer ?
#
loop_
_entity_poly.entity_id
_entity_poly.type
_entity_poly.pdbx_seq_one_letter_code
_entity_poly.pdbx_strand_id
1 'polypeptide(L)'
;MLEIKNLMVFYENAIAINNINMQCQGGKVTGVFGANSAGKSTLMYTISGIILDVKKKEEMRGGERITVLGHIAFEGTDITSMKPSERARKGIVLCPERRRIFAESSTLENLKIGGYLATKAQAKKTLEFVFTIFPPLGNLRKREGGFLSGGEQQMLAIGRALMAQPKLLLLDEPLLGLSPMMEGMLARSVRDINLQTGITILISEQYARPILPIIHHGYILENGGAVLEGSYQELVDNPDVKSAYFGL
;
A
#
# COMPACT_ATOMS: atom_id res chain seq x y z
N MET A 1 14.10 -7.53 2.05
CA MET A 1 13.85 -6.15 1.60
C MET A 1 13.27 -5.29 2.72
N LEU A 2 12.07 -5.56 3.20
CA LEU A 2 11.49 -4.96 4.42
C LEU A 2 11.50 -6.01 5.53
N GLU A 3 11.91 -5.63 6.73
CA GLU A 3 11.87 -6.45 7.94
C GLU A 3 11.27 -5.65 9.07
N ILE A 4 10.32 -6.24 9.79
CA ILE A 4 9.63 -5.64 10.94
C ILE A 4 9.79 -6.61 12.11
N LYS A 5 10.23 -6.09 13.27
CA LYS A 5 10.43 -6.88 14.49
C LYS A 5 9.75 -6.22 15.68
N ASN A 6 8.93 -7.00 16.39
CA ASN A 6 8.26 -6.63 17.64
C ASN A 6 7.54 -5.27 17.54
N LEU A 7 6.91 -4.99 16.39
CA LEU A 7 6.25 -3.72 16.15
C LEU A 7 4.99 -3.61 17.01
N MET A 8 4.89 -2.53 17.77
CA MET A 8 3.71 -2.18 18.55
C MET A 8 3.37 -0.70 18.29
N VAL A 9 2.08 -0.43 18.12
CA VAL A 9 1.56 0.93 17.97
C VAL A 9 0.37 1.12 18.88
N PHE A 10 0.41 2.19 19.66
CA PHE A 10 -0.66 2.57 20.59
C PHE A 10 -1.20 3.94 20.21
N TYR A 11 -2.51 4.08 20.28
CA TYR A 11 -3.21 5.36 20.33
C TYR A 11 -3.75 5.49 21.77
N GLU A 12 -3.18 6.41 22.55
CA GLU A 12 -3.34 6.47 24.01
C GLU A 12 -3.05 5.10 24.66
N ASN A 13 -4.09 4.46 25.19
CA ASN A 13 -4.02 3.14 25.80
C ASN A 13 -4.56 2.01 24.88
N ALA A 14 -5.04 2.35 23.68
CA ALA A 14 -5.55 1.38 22.73
C ALA A 14 -4.41 0.83 21.87
N ILE A 15 -4.29 -0.49 21.82
CA ILE A 15 -3.31 -1.19 20.97
C ILE A 15 -3.89 -1.27 19.55
N ALA A 16 -3.25 -0.64 18.59
CA ALA A 16 -3.60 -0.75 17.18
C ALA A 16 -2.73 -1.77 16.41
N ILE A 17 -1.47 -1.92 16.84
CA ILE A 17 -0.55 -2.95 16.37
C ILE A 17 0.05 -3.63 17.60
N ASN A 18 0.00 -4.96 17.61
CA ASN A 18 0.41 -5.79 18.74
C ASN A 18 1.47 -6.81 18.34
N ASN A 19 2.72 -6.49 18.61
CA ASN A 19 3.89 -7.36 18.43
C ASN A 19 4.00 -8.01 17.04
N ILE A 20 3.83 -7.21 15.98
CA ILE A 20 3.96 -7.73 14.62
C ILE A 20 5.44 -8.00 14.29
N ASN A 21 5.68 -9.23 13.80
CA ASN A 21 6.91 -9.62 13.12
C ASN A 21 6.55 -9.95 11.68
N MET A 22 7.24 -9.34 10.70
CA MET A 22 6.85 -9.43 9.29
C MET A 22 8.03 -9.22 8.37
N GLN A 23 8.03 -9.89 7.22
CA GLN A 23 9.03 -9.70 6.17
C GLN A 23 8.37 -9.56 4.79
N CYS A 24 8.90 -8.64 3.98
CA CYS A 24 8.59 -8.59 2.56
C CYS A 24 9.87 -8.89 1.75
N GLN A 25 9.82 -9.94 0.95
CA GLN A 25 10.92 -10.30 0.07
C GLN A 25 10.99 -9.34 -1.12
N GLY A 26 12.20 -9.00 -1.54
CA GLY A 26 12.43 -8.14 -2.71
C GLY A 26 11.82 -8.73 -3.98
N GLY A 27 11.14 -7.88 -4.77
CA GLY A 27 10.50 -8.29 -6.03
C GLY A 27 9.26 -9.17 -5.88
N LYS A 28 8.73 -9.34 -4.67
CA LYS A 28 7.55 -10.17 -4.40
C LYS A 28 6.35 -9.32 -3.98
N VAL A 29 5.16 -9.90 -4.12
CA VAL A 29 3.90 -9.34 -3.60
C VAL A 29 3.58 -10.02 -2.29
N THR A 30 3.44 -9.24 -1.22
CA THR A 30 3.02 -9.69 0.10
C THR A 30 1.62 -9.15 0.40
N GLY A 31 0.71 -10.01 0.83
CA GLY A 31 -0.65 -9.65 1.25
C GLY A 31 -0.74 -9.46 2.76
N VAL A 32 -1.56 -8.51 3.20
CA VAL A 32 -1.97 -8.33 4.60
C VAL A 32 -3.49 -8.30 4.65
N PHE A 33 -4.09 -9.31 5.27
CA PHE A 33 -5.52 -9.48 5.30
C PHE A 33 -6.06 -9.32 6.73
N GLY A 34 -7.29 -8.88 6.85
CA GLY A 34 -7.93 -8.74 8.15
C GLY A 34 -9.18 -7.88 8.07
N ALA A 35 -10.06 -8.01 9.05
CA ALA A 35 -11.27 -7.21 9.17
C ALA A 35 -10.95 -5.71 9.29
N ASN A 36 -11.99 -4.86 9.18
CA ASN A 36 -11.85 -3.45 9.52
C ASN A 36 -11.36 -3.32 10.97
N SER A 37 -10.52 -2.34 11.22
CA SER A 37 -9.87 -2.11 12.52
C SER A 37 -8.86 -3.18 12.97
N ALA A 38 -8.50 -4.16 12.12
CA ALA A 38 -7.43 -5.13 12.44
C ALA A 38 -6.02 -4.53 12.50
N GLY A 39 -5.84 -3.24 12.17
CA GLY A 39 -4.54 -2.56 12.21
C GLY A 39 -3.84 -2.38 10.86
N LYS A 40 -4.44 -2.82 9.74
CA LYS A 40 -3.83 -2.79 8.41
C LYS A 40 -3.32 -1.40 8.00
N SER A 41 -4.17 -0.38 8.03
CA SER A 41 -3.78 0.99 7.67
C SER A 41 -2.77 1.59 8.64
N THR A 42 -2.87 1.27 9.94
CA THR A 42 -1.85 1.66 10.94
C THR A 42 -0.49 1.05 10.59
N LEU A 43 -0.46 -0.21 10.17
CA LEU A 43 0.77 -0.88 9.70
C LEU A 43 1.34 -0.15 8.47
N MET A 44 0.51 0.14 7.45
CA MET A 44 0.92 0.86 6.25
C MET A 44 1.46 2.27 6.57
N TYR A 45 0.80 3.00 7.47
CA TYR A 45 1.25 4.33 7.92
C TYR A 45 2.54 4.26 8.73
N THR A 46 2.72 3.18 9.49
CA THR A 46 3.96 2.98 10.26
C THR A 46 5.13 2.65 9.34
N ILE A 47 4.94 1.79 8.33
CA ILE A 47 5.99 1.46 7.35
C ILE A 47 6.34 2.66 6.47
N SER A 48 5.35 3.45 6.03
CA SER A 48 5.59 4.67 5.24
C SER A 48 6.17 5.84 6.06
N GLY A 49 6.10 5.76 7.39
CA GLY A 49 6.52 6.80 8.32
C GLY A 49 5.48 7.89 8.57
N ILE A 50 4.34 7.87 7.87
CA ILE A 50 3.24 8.86 8.05
C ILE A 50 2.77 8.90 9.50
N ILE A 51 2.80 7.78 10.22
CA ILE A 51 2.45 7.72 11.64
C ILE A 51 3.25 8.71 12.49
N LEU A 52 4.53 8.99 12.12
CA LEU A 52 5.39 9.93 12.85
C LEU A 52 4.94 11.39 12.66
N ASP A 53 4.45 11.73 11.46
CA ASP A 53 3.89 13.06 11.19
C ASP A 53 2.52 13.22 11.88
N VAL A 54 1.69 12.17 11.89
CA VAL A 54 0.43 12.14 12.63
C VAL A 54 0.72 12.34 14.12
N LYS A 55 1.64 11.57 14.70
CA LYS A 55 2.08 11.69 16.10
C LYS A 55 2.48 13.12 16.43
N LYS A 56 3.38 13.70 15.64
CA LYS A 56 3.86 15.09 15.85
C LYS A 56 2.71 16.10 15.80
N LYS A 57 1.77 15.92 14.87
CA LYS A 57 0.61 16.81 14.72
C LYS A 57 -0.33 16.72 15.93
N GLU A 58 -0.58 15.52 16.44
CA GLU A 58 -1.40 15.30 17.63
C GLU A 58 -0.72 15.90 18.89
N GLU A 59 0.58 15.66 19.07
CA GLU A 59 1.35 16.26 20.16
C GLU A 59 1.26 17.81 20.17
N MET A 60 1.35 18.44 18.98
CA MET A 60 1.26 19.91 18.84
C MET A 60 -0.14 20.47 19.16
N ARG A 61 -1.19 19.66 19.06
CA ARG A 61 -2.57 20.04 19.29
C ARG A 61 -3.08 19.67 20.69
N GLY A 62 -2.26 19.00 21.49
CA GLY A 62 -2.69 18.39 22.75
C GLY A 62 -3.70 17.26 22.55
N GLY A 63 -3.65 16.61 21.38
CA GLY A 63 -4.51 15.47 21.00
C GLY A 63 -3.95 14.13 21.46
N GLU A 64 -4.30 13.09 20.74
CA GLU A 64 -3.98 11.68 21.05
C GLU A 64 -2.48 11.40 21.12
N ARG A 65 -2.02 10.77 22.20
CA ARG A 65 -0.63 10.31 22.30
C ARG A 65 -0.43 9.04 21.48
N ILE A 66 0.42 9.11 20.46
CA ILE A 66 0.79 7.95 19.63
C ILE A 66 2.16 7.43 20.07
N THR A 67 2.24 6.14 20.39
CA THR A 67 3.49 5.45 20.75
C THR A 67 3.79 4.37 19.74
N VAL A 68 5.00 4.39 19.18
CA VAL A 68 5.51 3.38 18.24
C VAL A 68 6.73 2.74 18.87
N LEU A 69 6.70 1.42 19.05
CA LEU A 69 7.79 0.60 19.58
C LEU A 69 8.14 -0.50 18.57
N GLY A 70 9.32 -1.08 18.69
CA GLY A 70 9.81 -2.11 17.79
C GLY A 70 10.80 -1.57 16.76
N HIS A 71 11.05 -2.35 15.71
CA HIS A 71 12.10 -2.06 14.75
C HIS A 71 11.61 -2.30 13.32
N ILE A 72 11.94 -1.39 12.42
CA ILE A 72 11.65 -1.49 10.98
C ILE A 72 12.92 -1.27 10.21
N ALA A 73 13.35 -2.25 9.43
CA ALA A 73 14.50 -2.15 8.55
C ALA A 73 14.08 -2.28 7.08
N PHE A 74 14.65 -1.44 6.23
CA PHE A 74 14.47 -1.45 4.78
C PHE A 74 15.82 -1.51 4.08
N GLU A 75 16.03 -2.55 3.26
CA GLU A 75 17.33 -2.83 2.61
C GLU A 75 18.49 -2.84 3.61
N GLY A 76 18.27 -3.41 4.81
CA GLY A 76 19.27 -3.48 5.88
C GLY A 76 19.49 -2.17 6.65
N THR A 77 18.82 -1.09 6.27
CA THR A 77 18.89 0.18 6.99
C THR A 77 17.72 0.31 7.97
N ASP A 78 18.01 0.64 9.23
CA ASP A 78 16.95 1.01 10.18
C ASP A 78 16.24 2.30 9.73
N ILE A 79 14.91 2.21 9.61
CA ILE A 79 14.07 3.33 9.23
C ILE A 79 13.07 3.71 10.33
N THR A 80 13.12 3.09 11.51
CA THR A 80 12.11 3.21 12.56
C THR A 80 11.77 4.67 12.91
N SER A 81 12.77 5.53 13.05
CA SER A 81 12.60 6.95 13.35
C SER A 81 12.69 7.88 12.12
N MET A 82 12.87 7.31 10.91
CA MET A 82 13.09 8.08 9.68
C MET A 82 11.79 8.75 9.22
N LYS A 83 11.86 10.04 8.85
CA LYS A 83 10.72 10.84 8.40
C LYS A 83 10.10 10.29 7.12
N PRO A 84 8.78 10.49 6.87
CA PRO A 84 8.12 10.02 5.66
C PRO A 84 8.81 10.46 4.36
N SER A 85 9.25 11.73 4.29
CA SER A 85 9.93 12.26 3.10
C SER A 85 11.27 11.57 2.80
N GLU A 86 11.98 11.12 3.83
CA GLU A 86 13.25 10.38 3.70
C GLU A 86 12.98 8.94 3.26
N ARG A 87 11.93 8.29 3.81
CA ARG A 87 11.48 6.96 3.38
C ARG A 87 11.03 6.99 1.93
N ALA A 88 10.29 8.03 1.51
CA ALA A 88 9.88 8.20 0.11
C ALA A 88 11.10 8.32 -0.83
N ARG A 89 12.16 9.08 -0.44
CA ARG A 89 13.41 9.16 -1.20
C ARG A 89 14.18 7.83 -1.25
N LYS A 90 14.01 6.96 -0.25
CA LYS A 90 14.54 5.59 -0.30
C LYS A 90 13.72 4.65 -1.18
N GLY A 91 12.54 5.10 -1.65
CA GLY A 91 11.66 4.35 -2.53
C GLY A 91 10.52 3.62 -1.81
N ILE A 92 10.17 3.99 -0.58
CA ILE A 92 8.97 3.50 0.12
C ILE A 92 7.83 4.46 -0.18
N VAL A 93 6.84 4.02 -0.97
CA VAL A 93 5.74 4.87 -1.43
C VAL A 93 4.42 4.25 -1.05
N LEU A 94 3.56 5.03 -0.40
CA LEU A 94 2.21 4.63 -0.01
C LEU A 94 1.17 5.17 -1.00
N CYS A 95 0.33 4.29 -1.51
CA CYS A 95 -0.97 4.60 -2.07
C CYS A 95 -2.02 4.34 -0.97
N PRO A 96 -2.51 5.38 -0.27
CA PRO A 96 -3.41 5.21 0.86
C PRO A 96 -4.83 4.87 0.40
N GLU A 97 -5.62 4.36 1.32
CA GLU A 97 -7.07 4.18 1.17
C GLU A 97 -7.76 5.46 0.66
N ARG A 98 -8.90 5.30 -0.01
CA ARG A 98 -9.73 6.41 -0.55
C ARG A 98 -9.04 7.26 -1.61
N ARG A 99 -8.09 6.67 -2.36
CA ARG A 99 -7.49 7.23 -3.58
C ARG A 99 -6.71 8.53 -3.39
N ARG A 100 -7.21 9.50 -2.62
CA ARG A 100 -6.61 10.81 -2.28
C ARG A 100 -5.98 11.51 -3.49
N ILE A 101 -6.68 11.50 -4.63
CA ILE A 101 -6.27 12.23 -5.83
C ILE A 101 -6.54 13.73 -5.68
N PHE A 102 -5.90 14.54 -6.50
CA PHE A 102 -6.21 15.97 -6.64
C PHE A 102 -7.39 16.11 -7.60
N ALA A 103 -8.59 16.33 -7.06
CA ALA A 103 -9.85 16.31 -7.81
C ALA A 103 -9.92 17.40 -8.90
N GLU A 104 -9.38 18.59 -8.61
CA GLU A 104 -9.39 19.76 -9.50
C GLU A 104 -8.24 19.76 -10.51
N SER A 105 -7.28 18.84 -10.36
CA SER A 105 -6.17 18.69 -11.30
C SER A 105 -6.51 17.62 -12.34
N SER A 106 -5.98 17.79 -13.55
CA SER A 106 -6.12 16.81 -14.61
C SER A 106 -5.42 15.49 -14.24
N THR A 107 -5.82 14.41 -14.91
CA THR A 107 -5.16 13.10 -14.80
C THR A 107 -3.63 13.19 -15.00
N LEU A 108 -3.20 13.95 -16.03
CA LEU A 108 -1.79 14.13 -16.32
C LEU A 108 -1.05 14.92 -15.23
N GLU A 109 -1.66 15.96 -14.68
CA GLU A 109 -1.07 16.75 -13.58
C GLU A 109 -0.95 15.91 -12.31
N ASN A 110 -1.98 15.15 -11.94
CA ASN A 110 -1.91 14.19 -10.84
C ASN A 110 -0.71 13.25 -10.98
N LEU A 111 -0.50 12.67 -12.16
CA LEU A 111 0.64 11.78 -12.42
C LEU A 111 1.97 12.54 -12.31
N LYS A 112 2.08 13.73 -12.90
CA LYS A 112 3.31 14.56 -12.84
C LYS A 112 3.70 14.93 -11.40
N ILE A 113 2.73 15.22 -10.53
CA ILE A 113 2.98 15.50 -9.11
C ILE A 113 3.65 14.30 -8.44
N GLY A 114 3.22 13.06 -8.74
CA GLY A 114 3.85 11.84 -8.21
C GLY A 114 5.33 11.70 -8.62
N GLY A 115 5.69 12.21 -9.78
CA GLY A 115 7.06 12.17 -10.32
C GLY A 115 7.98 13.32 -9.88
N TYR A 116 7.63 14.09 -8.85
CA TYR A 116 8.38 15.28 -8.43
C TYR A 116 9.86 15.03 -8.14
N LEU A 117 10.20 13.86 -7.61
CA LEU A 117 11.59 13.47 -7.29
C LEU A 117 12.33 12.81 -8.46
N ALA A 118 11.63 12.46 -9.54
CA ALA A 118 12.20 11.78 -10.69
C ALA A 118 12.87 12.77 -11.65
N THR A 119 13.93 12.34 -12.34
CA THR A 119 14.47 13.09 -13.48
C THR A 119 13.46 13.16 -14.62
N LYS A 120 13.57 14.14 -15.52
CA LYS A 120 12.68 14.27 -16.68
C LYS A 120 12.61 12.99 -17.52
N ALA A 121 13.76 12.33 -17.75
CA ALA A 121 13.84 11.08 -18.52
C ALA A 121 13.13 9.93 -17.81
N GLN A 122 13.35 9.77 -16.51
CA GLN A 122 12.68 8.78 -15.67
C GLN A 122 11.17 9.02 -15.63
N ALA A 123 10.75 10.27 -15.36
CA ALA A 123 9.32 10.63 -15.30
C ALA A 123 8.62 10.32 -16.64
N LYS A 124 9.26 10.61 -17.80
CA LYS A 124 8.70 10.27 -19.11
C LYS A 124 8.52 8.76 -19.28
N LYS A 125 9.56 7.98 -18.98
CA LYS A 125 9.54 6.50 -19.10
C LYS A 125 8.45 5.91 -18.20
N THR A 126 8.37 6.37 -16.94
CA THR A 126 7.35 5.87 -15.99
C THR A 126 5.94 6.27 -16.41
N LEU A 127 5.76 7.48 -16.97
CA LEU A 127 4.47 7.93 -17.48
C LEU A 127 3.97 7.05 -18.64
N GLU A 128 4.85 6.71 -19.57
CA GLU A 128 4.55 5.78 -20.67
C GLU A 128 4.17 4.40 -20.11
N PHE A 129 4.91 3.89 -19.13
CA PHE A 129 4.60 2.64 -18.44
C PHE A 129 3.23 2.70 -17.74
N VAL A 130 2.92 3.77 -17.01
CA VAL A 130 1.60 3.95 -16.36
C VAL A 130 0.47 3.89 -17.37
N PHE A 131 0.62 4.50 -18.55
CA PHE A 131 -0.40 4.44 -19.60
C PHE A 131 -0.48 3.07 -20.29
N THR A 132 0.60 2.27 -20.26
CA THR A 132 0.56 0.88 -20.71
C THR A 132 -0.20 -0.01 -19.73
N ILE A 133 0.03 0.15 -18.42
CA ILE A 133 -0.66 -0.60 -17.36
C ILE A 133 -2.13 -0.16 -17.22
N PHE A 134 -2.39 1.13 -17.36
CA PHE A 134 -3.72 1.74 -17.22
C PHE A 134 -4.12 2.52 -18.50
N PRO A 135 -4.45 1.83 -19.61
CA PRO A 135 -4.78 2.49 -20.88
C PRO A 135 -5.89 3.55 -20.78
N PRO A 136 -6.94 3.39 -19.93
CA PRO A 136 -7.96 4.43 -19.78
C PRO A 136 -7.41 5.79 -19.40
N LEU A 137 -6.37 5.84 -18.53
CA LEU A 137 -5.74 7.10 -18.13
C LEU A 137 -5.07 7.82 -19.31
N GLY A 138 -4.59 7.06 -20.29
CA GLY A 138 -4.01 7.60 -21.52
C GLY A 138 -5.01 8.39 -22.36
N ASN A 139 -6.28 7.97 -22.37
CA ASN A 139 -7.38 8.65 -23.07
C ASN A 139 -7.95 9.84 -22.26
N LEU A 140 -7.77 9.81 -20.96
CA LEU A 140 -8.35 10.77 -20.01
C LEU A 140 -7.35 11.82 -19.50
N ARG A 141 -6.21 12.00 -20.18
CA ARG A 141 -5.07 12.84 -19.71
C ARG A 141 -5.48 14.24 -19.29
N LYS A 142 -6.45 14.85 -19.99
CA LYS A 142 -6.91 16.22 -19.75
C LYS A 142 -8.12 16.30 -18.81
N ARG A 143 -8.71 15.15 -18.45
CA ARG A 143 -9.89 15.09 -17.59
C ARG A 143 -9.47 15.32 -16.15
N GLU A 144 -10.19 16.16 -15.42
CA GLU A 144 -9.98 16.38 -14.00
C GLU A 144 -10.26 15.10 -13.18
N GLY A 145 -9.47 14.88 -12.14
CA GLY A 145 -9.54 13.68 -11.32
C GLY A 145 -10.92 13.46 -10.69
N GLY A 146 -11.59 14.53 -10.30
CA GLY A 146 -12.92 14.47 -9.70
C GLY A 146 -14.01 13.92 -10.62
N PHE A 147 -13.84 14.01 -11.94
CA PHE A 147 -14.80 13.51 -12.95
C PHE A 147 -14.47 12.10 -13.46
N LEU A 148 -13.45 11.45 -12.89
CA LEU A 148 -13.14 10.05 -13.18
C LEU A 148 -14.08 9.13 -12.42
N SER A 149 -14.39 7.96 -13.00
CA SER A 149 -15.06 6.88 -12.28
C SER A 149 -14.22 6.37 -11.11
N GLY A 150 -14.83 5.68 -10.15
CA GLY A 150 -14.11 5.15 -9.00
C GLY A 150 -12.92 4.26 -9.37
N GLY A 151 -13.05 3.42 -10.40
CA GLY A 151 -11.96 2.58 -10.90
C GLY A 151 -10.85 3.39 -11.57
N GLU A 152 -11.19 4.39 -12.37
CA GLU A 152 -10.22 5.29 -13.00
C GLU A 152 -9.46 6.13 -11.96
N GLN A 153 -10.15 6.59 -10.91
CA GLN A 153 -9.51 7.27 -9.79
C GLN A 153 -8.52 6.36 -9.05
N GLN A 154 -8.85 5.08 -8.90
CA GLN A 154 -7.95 4.11 -8.27
C GLN A 154 -6.72 3.82 -9.16
N MET A 155 -6.93 3.66 -10.47
CA MET A 155 -5.82 3.57 -11.43
C MET A 155 -4.92 4.81 -11.36
N LEU A 156 -5.53 6.00 -11.26
CA LEU A 156 -4.79 7.26 -11.13
C LEU A 156 -3.98 7.33 -9.84
N ALA A 157 -4.54 6.89 -8.71
CA ALA A 157 -3.84 6.87 -7.42
C ALA A 157 -2.62 5.93 -7.45
N ILE A 158 -2.78 4.71 -7.99
CA ILE A 158 -1.68 3.75 -8.15
C ILE A 158 -0.67 4.29 -9.17
N GLY A 159 -1.13 4.81 -10.32
CA GLY A 159 -0.27 5.43 -11.31
C GLY A 159 0.58 6.57 -10.74
N ARG A 160 -0.02 7.43 -9.92
CA ARG A 160 0.69 8.51 -9.22
C ARG A 160 1.75 7.98 -8.26
N ALA A 161 1.46 6.90 -7.53
CA ALA A 161 2.45 6.25 -6.67
C ALA A 161 3.61 5.66 -7.47
N LEU A 162 3.35 5.05 -8.63
CA LEU A 162 4.38 4.53 -9.53
C LEU A 162 5.29 5.64 -10.08
N MET A 163 4.75 6.84 -10.31
CA MET A 163 5.56 7.97 -10.80
C MET A 163 6.68 8.36 -9.81
N ALA A 164 6.55 8.05 -8.52
CA ALA A 164 7.60 8.23 -7.53
C ALA A 164 8.72 7.16 -7.62
N GLN A 165 8.61 6.20 -8.53
CA GLN A 165 9.58 5.11 -8.77
C GLN A 165 9.88 4.28 -7.52
N PRO A 166 8.84 3.66 -6.93
CA PRO A 166 9.00 2.93 -5.68
C PRO A 166 9.89 1.70 -5.85
N LYS A 167 10.66 1.38 -4.82
CA LYS A 167 11.24 0.05 -4.60
C LYS A 167 10.29 -0.83 -3.79
N LEU A 168 9.54 -0.21 -2.87
CA LEU A 168 8.46 -0.82 -2.09
C LEU A 168 7.20 0.04 -2.28
N LEU A 169 6.20 -0.53 -2.95
CA LEU A 169 4.89 0.06 -3.13
C LEU A 169 3.94 -0.51 -2.07
N LEU A 170 3.41 0.37 -1.23
CA LEU A 170 2.41 0.05 -0.23
C LEU A 170 1.04 0.40 -0.81
N LEU A 171 0.13 -0.55 -0.90
CA LEU A 171 -1.25 -0.38 -1.38
C LEU A 171 -2.22 -0.67 -0.23
N ASP A 172 -2.88 0.37 0.27
CA ASP A 172 -3.81 0.26 1.38
C ASP A 172 -5.25 0.19 0.86
N GLU A 173 -5.85 -1.00 0.93
CA GLU A 173 -7.20 -1.34 0.46
C GLU A 173 -7.52 -0.79 -0.95
N PRO A 174 -6.69 -1.10 -1.95
CA PRO A 174 -6.85 -0.53 -3.29
C PRO A 174 -8.12 -0.98 -4.02
N LEU A 175 -8.77 -2.05 -3.58
CA LEU A 175 -9.97 -2.59 -4.21
C LEU A 175 -11.27 -2.09 -3.57
N LEU A 176 -11.18 -1.35 -2.46
CA LEU A 176 -12.35 -0.92 -1.70
C LEU A 176 -13.34 -0.10 -2.56
N GLY A 177 -14.61 -0.55 -2.55
CA GLY A 177 -15.71 0.12 -3.25
C GLY A 177 -15.65 0.05 -4.77
N LEU A 178 -15.00 -0.96 -5.31
CA LEU A 178 -14.98 -1.27 -6.73
C LEU A 178 -15.96 -2.40 -7.08
N SER A 179 -16.35 -2.47 -8.34
CA SER A 179 -17.10 -3.63 -8.84
C SER A 179 -16.18 -4.84 -8.98
N PRO A 180 -16.72 -6.09 -8.90
CA PRO A 180 -15.91 -7.30 -9.04
C PRO A 180 -15.07 -7.35 -10.33
N MET A 181 -15.60 -6.80 -11.42
CA MET A 181 -14.85 -6.71 -12.69
C MET A 181 -13.63 -5.78 -12.55
N MET A 182 -13.80 -4.64 -11.88
CA MET A 182 -12.72 -3.67 -11.65
C MET A 182 -11.68 -4.20 -10.66
N GLU A 183 -12.11 -4.90 -9.60
CA GLU A 183 -11.21 -5.57 -8.66
C GLU A 183 -10.29 -6.56 -9.39
N GLY A 184 -10.87 -7.44 -10.23
CA GLY A 184 -10.09 -8.40 -11.01
C GLY A 184 -9.14 -7.73 -12.01
N MET A 185 -9.53 -6.59 -12.60
CA MET A 185 -8.65 -5.84 -13.50
C MET A 185 -7.48 -5.21 -12.73
N LEU A 186 -7.74 -4.55 -11.60
CA LEU A 186 -6.70 -3.94 -10.79
C LEU A 186 -5.75 -4.97 -10.17
N ALA A 187 -6.26 -6.11 -9.71
CA ALA A 187 -5.41 -7.21 -9.23
C ALA A 187 -4.43 -7.67 -10.32
N ARG A 188 -4.92 -7.86 -11.56
CA ARG A 188 -4.03 -8.17 -12.71
C ARG A 188 -3.01 -7.05 -12.97
N SER A 189 -3.43 -5.78 -12.90
CA SER A 189 -2.52 -4.66 -13.08
C SER A 189 -1.42 -4.63 -12.01
N VAL A 190 -1.75 -4.92 -10.74
CA VAL A 190 -0.76 -5.03 -9.65
C VAL A 190 0.24 -6.16 -9.91
N ARG A 191 -0.24 -7.32 -10.37
CA ARG A 191 0.63 -8.43 -10.79
C ARG A 191 1.56 -8.00 -11.92
N ASP A 192 1.03 -7.36 -12.95
CA ASP A 192 1.78 -6.97 -14.13
C ASP A 192 2.82 -5.88 -13.79
N ILE A 193 2.51 -4.96 -12.90
CA ILE A 193 3.48 -4.01 -12.32
C ILE A 193 4.64 -4.77 -11.66
N ASN A 194 4.34 -5.72 -10.77
CA ASN A 194 5.38 -6.51 -10.10
C ASN A 194 6.24 -7.29 -11.09
N LEU A 195 5.62 -8.02 -12.03
CA LEU A 195 6.33 -8.85 -13.01
C LEU A 195 7.22 -8.04 -13.97
N GLN A 196 6.73 -6.88 -14.44
CA GLN A 196 7.46 -6.09 -15.44
C GLN A 196 8.55 -5.19 -14.84
N THR A 197 8.41 -4.82 -13.57
CA THR A 197 9.32 -3.86 -12.92
C THR A 197 10.19 -4.46 -11.83
N GLY A 198 9.80 -5.60 -11.26
CA GLY A 198 10.44 -6.15 -10.07
C GLY A 198 10.18 -5.35 -8.78
N ILE A 199 9.26 -4.37 -8.79
CA ILE A 199 8.89 -3.60 -7.60
C ILE A 199 8.32 -4.54 -6.54
N THR A 200 8.80 -4.42 -5.30
CA THR A 200 8.21 -5.12 -4.14
C THR A 200 6.88 -4.46 -3.79
N ILE A 201 5.84 -5.25 -3.59
CA ILE A 201 4.50 -4.74 -3.27
C ILE A 201 4.03 -5.33 -1.93
N LEU A 202 3.57 -4.46 -1.04
CA LEU A 202 2.79 -4.84 0.14
C LEU A 202 1.38 -4.31 -0.04
N ILE A 203 0.41 -5.19 -0.07
CA ILE A 203 -1.00 -4.87 -0.32
C ILE A 203 -1.86 -5.31 0.86
N SER A 204 -2.66 -4.39 1.40
CA SER A 204 -3.66 -4.73 2.42
C SER A 204 -5.04 -4.81 1.81
N GLU A 205 -5.86 -5.76 2.26
CA GLU A 205 -7.27 -5.91 1.89
C GLU A 205 -8.09 -6.51 3.03
N GLN A 206 -9.38 -6.20 3.05
CA GLN A 206 -10.31 -6.87 3.92
C GLN A 206 -10.66 -8.26 3.38
N TYR A 207 -10.92 -8.36 2.08
CA TYR A 207 -11.24 -9.60 1.37
C TYR A 207 -10.09 -9.99 0.46
N ALA A 208 -9.52 -11.15 0.71
CA ALA A 208 -8.32 -11.59 0.00
C ALA A 208 -8.59 -12.11 -1.42
N ARG A 209 -9.82 -12.58 -1.71
CA ARG A 209 -10.18 -13.32 -2.93
C ARG A 209 -9.64 -12.73 -4.24
N PRO A 210 -9.76 -11.40 -4.51
CA PRO A 210 -9.27 -10.85 -5.78
C PRO A 210 -7.75 -10.82 -5.90
N ILE A 211 -7.02 -10.70 -4.78
CA ILE A 211 -5.55 -10.55 -4.79
C ILE A 211 -4.80 -11.82 -4.40
N LEU A 212 -5.47 -12.83 -3.88
CA LEU A 212 -4.86 -14.12 -3.54
C LEU A 212 -4.01 -14.71 -4.68
N PRO A 213 -4.49 -14.76 -5.94
CA PRO A 213 -3.72 -15.39 -7.01
C PRO A 213 -2.42 -14.63 -7.37
N ILE A 214 -2.22 -13.44 -6.86
CA ILE A 214 -1.07 -12.60 -7.19
C ILE A 214 -0.05 -12.47 -6.05
N ILE A 215 -0.40 -12.90 -4.83
CA ILE A 215 0.52 -12.86 -3.69
C ILE A 215 1.49 -14.05 -3.70
N HIS A 216 2.65 -13.83 -3.12
CA HIS A 216 3.65 -14.87 -2.88
C HIS A 216 3.64 -15.33 -1.41
N HIS A 217 3.32 -14.42 -0.51
CA HIS A 217 3.22 -14.63 0.93
C HIS A 217 2.14 -13.72 1.51
N GLY A 218 1.49 -14.13 2.58
CA GLY A 218 0.44 -13.33 3.23
C GLY A 218 0.44 -13.45 4.74
N TYR A 219 -0.11 -12.43 5.37
CA TYR A 219 -0.31 -12.31 6.82
C TYR A 219 -1.79 -12.05 7.08
N ILE A 220 -2.35 -12.76 8.05
CA ILE A 220 -3.71 -12.51 8.57
C ILE A 220 -3.57 -11.71 9.85
N LEU A 221 -4.19 -10.54 9.90
CA LEU A 221 -4.18 -9.67 11.07
C LEU A 221 -5.53 -9.72 11.79
N GLU A 222 -5.47 -9.93 13.10
CA GLU A 222 -6.62 -9.80 14.01
C GLU A 222 -6.18 -9.05 15.27
N ASN A 223 -7.00 -8.10 15.71
CA ASN A 223 -6.75 -7.30 16.92
C ASN A 223 -5.32 -6.72 16.99
N GLY A 224 -4.80 -6.27 15.87
CA GLY A 224 -3.46 -5.67 15.75
C GLY A 224 -2.30 -6.67 15.67
N GLY A 225 -2.53 -7.96 15.86
CA GLY A 225 -1.51 -9.02 15.79
C GLY A 225 -1.58 -9.83 14.49
N ALA A 226 -0.46 -10.41 14.07
CA ALA A 226 -0.43 -11.39 12.99
C ALA A 226 -0.74 -12.78 13.60
N VAL A 227 -1.92 -13.32 13.27
CA VAL A 227 -2.39 -14.61 13.82
C VAL A 227 -2.01 -15.79 12.94
N LEU A 228 -1.81 -15.54 11.66
CA LEU A 228 -1.39 -16.55 10.69
C LEU A 228 -0.52 -15.90 9.62
N GLU A 229 0.45 -16.63 9.12
CA GLU A 229 1.25 -16.27 7.94
C GLU A 229 1.57 -17.50 7.11
N GLY A 230 1.83 -17.32 5.83
CA GLY A 230 2.21 -18.41 4.94
C GLY A 230 2.28 -18.01 3.48
N SER A 231 2.74 -18.93 2.65
CA SER A 231 2.66 -18.83 1.20
C SER A 231 1.19 -18.83 0.75
N TYR A 232 0.96 -18.42 -0.49
CA TYR A 232 -0.37 -18.52 -1.12
C TYR A 232 -1.02 -19.90 -0.90
N GLN A 233 -0.27 -20.99 -1.12
CA GLN A 233 -0.80 -22.34 -1.01
C GLN A 233 -1.18 -22.70 0.43
N GLU A 234 -0.32 -22.38 1.40
CA GLU A 234 -0.60 -22.64 2.81
C GLU A 234 -1.84 -21.88 3.31
N LEU A 235 -2.02 -20.64 2.87
CA LEU A 235 -3.20 -19.85 3.21
C LEU A 235 -4.48 -20.40 2.58
N VAL A 236 -4.41 -20.80 1.31
CA VAL A 236 -5.57 -21.36 0.59
C VAL A 236 -5.98 -22.74 1.13
N ASP A 237 -5.04 -23.54 1.60
CA ASP A 237 -5.32 -24.86 2.16
C ASP A 237 -5.83 -24.83 3.61
N ASN A 238 -5.69 -23.68 4.31
CA ASN A 238 -6.19 -23.52 5.66
C ASN A 238 -7.72 -23.32 5.70
N PRO A 239 -8.51 -24.22 6.34
CA PRO A 239 -9.97 -24.13 6.36
C PRO A 239 -10.51 -22.87 7.05
N ASP A 240 -9.85 -22.41 8.12
CA ASP A 240 -10.27 -21.23 8.89
C ASP A 240 -10.11 -19.96 8.06
N VAL A 241 -9.01 -19.89 7.30
CA VAL A 241 -8.74 -18.77 6.39
C VAL A 241 -9.72 -18.75 5.22
N LYS A 242 -10.06 -19.93 4.67
CA LYS A 242 -11.04 -20.05 3.58
C LYS A 242 -12.38 -19.45 3.96
N SER A 243 -12.92 -19.86 5.10
CA SER A 243 -14.24 -19.43 5.53
C SER A 243 -14.30 -17.96 5.92
N ALA A 244 -13.27 -17.47 6.63
CA ALA A 244 -13.27 -16.11 7.20
C ALA A 244 -12.88 -15.01 6.19
N TYR A 245 -11.93 -15.28 5.29
CA TYR A 245 -11.30 -14.22 4.47
C TYR A 245 -11.40 -14.44 2.96
N PHE A 246 -11.75 -15.63 2.50
CA PHE A 246 -11.77 -15.94 1.08
C PHE A 246 -13.19 -16.09 0.52
N GLY A 247 -14.20 -16.28 1.38
CA GLY A 247 -15.58 -16.49 0.96
C GLY A 247 -15.74 -17.75 0.07
N LEU A 248 -14.95 -18.79 0.37
CA LEU A 248 -14.93 -20.08 -0.33
C LEU A 248 -15.62 -21.14 0.51
#